data_5958381c03782f556e523a8622635fa8
#
_entry.id   5958381c03782f556e523a8622635fa8
#
_cell.length_a   1.000
_cell.length_b   1.000
_cell.length_c   1.000
_cell.angle_alpha   90.00
_cell.angle_beta   90.00
_cell.angle_gamma   90.00
#
_symmetry.space_group_name_H-M   'P 1'
#
loop_
_entity.id
_entity.type
_entity.pdbx_description
1 polymer ?
#
loop_
_entity_poly.entity_id
_entity_poly.type
_entity_poly.pdbx_seq_one_letter_code
_entity_poly.pdbx_strand_id
1 'polypeptide(L)'
;MPVEAADAPITEETKTFENTAMLSELVECTTVTIVEECAVLAGPEKPLEEYEKTAYDIPSSFVSPVSGKTISYKGGKTIERSRKITYGKAGYINSIASPDSDGFMKLDDRYLVAVGSRFNAQPGQYMDLILQNGVVIKCIMGDLKADIDTDTTNTFTYRSCCCSEFIIDDKTIRKDIYERGNASLKYFSWDAPVVRVVVYDKVYC
;
A
#
# COMPACT_ATOMS: atom_id res chain seq x y z
N MET A 1 -52.97 -28.29 -45.89
CA MET A 1 -53.04 -29.00 -44.61
C MET A 1 -51.80 -28.65 -43.84
N PRO A 2 -51.88 -27.79 -42.85
CA PRO A 2 -50.72 -27.46 -42.00
C PRO A 2 -50.61 -28.47 -40.86
N VAL A 3 -49.37 -28.91 -40.58
CA VAL A 3 -49.03 -29.77 -39.47
C VAL A 3 -48.68 -28.88 -38.30
N GLU A 4 -49.39 -29.02 -37.24
CA GLU A 4 -49.27 -28.37 -35.95
C GLU A 4 -48.04 -28.96 -35.20
N ALA A 5 -47.11 -28.13 -34.82
CA ALA A 5 -45.99 -28.50 -33.92
C ALA A 5 -46.37 -28.11 -32.50
N ALA A 6 -46.41 -29.11 -31.64
CA ALA A 6 -46.71 -28.95 -30.22
C ALA A 6 -45.58 -28.31 -29.46
N ASP A 7 -45.86 -27.21 -28.76
CA ASP A 7 -45.02 -26.59 -27.73
C ASP A 7 -44.98 -27.50 -26.50
N ALA A 8 -43.76 -27.86 -26.08
CA ALA A 8 -43.47 -28.44 -24.77
C ALA A 8 -42.98 -27.34 -23.84
N PRO A 9 -43.50 -27.22 -22.61
CA PRO A 9 -42.99 -26.21 -21.67
C PRO A 9 -41.63 -26.57 -21.10
N ILE A 10 -40.70 -25.64 -21.19
CA ILE A 10 -39.42 -25.67 -20.52
C ILE A 10 -39.65 -25.34 -19.05
N THR A 11 -39.53 -26.33 -18.17
CA THR A 11 -39.45 -26.09 -16.73
C THR A 11 -38.02 -25.64 -16.38
N GLU A 12 -37.87 -24.37 -16.12
CA GLU A 12 -36.66 -23.84 -15.42
C GLU A 12 -36.67 -24.33 -13.98
N GLU A 13 -35.86 -25.34 -13.66
CA GLU A 13 -35.45 -25.63 -12.29
C GLU A 13 -34.47 -24.54 -11.83
N THR A 14 -34.98 -23.65 -11.02
CA THR A 14 -34.20 -22.70 -10.22
C THR A 14 -33.35 -23.49 -9.21
N LYS A 15 -32.10 -23.78 -9.56
CA LYS A 15 -31.05 -24.12 -8.56
C LYS A 15 -30.60 -22.84 -7.88
N THR A 16 -31.34 -22.43 -6.87
CA THR A 16 -30.90 -21.38 -5.94
C THR A 16 -29.97 -21.98 -4.89
N PHE A 17 -28.69 -21.68 -4.99
CA PHE A 17 -27.82 -21.15 -3.97
C PHE A 17 -27.69 -21.83 -2.62
N GLU A 18 -26.85 -22.89 -2.59
CA GLU A 18 -26.12 -23.27 -1.39
C GLU A 18 -24.67 -22.73 -1.36
N ASN A 19 -24.31 -21.84 -2.30
CA ASN A 19 -22.92 -21.38 -2.46
C ASN A 19 -22.52 -20.18 -1.60
N THR A 20 -23.49 -19.50 -0.96
CA THR A 20 -23.17 -18.30 -0.17
C THR A 20 -22.66 -18.66 1.23
N ALA A 21 -23.11 -19.76 1.79
CA ALA A 21 -22.64 -20.22 3.10
C ALA A 21 -21.21 -20.80 3.06
N MET A 22 -20.88 -21.52 2.01
CA MET A 22 -19.52 -22.08 1.84
C MET A 22 -18.46 -20.99 1.56
N LEU A 23 -18.81 -19.90 0.89
CA LEU A 23 -17.90 -18.79 0.68
C LEU A 23 -17.64 -17.98 1.96
N SER A 24 -18.63 -17.84 2.83
CA SER A 24 -18.44 -17.17 4.14
C SER A 24 -17.58 -18.02 5.09
N GLU A 25 -17.78 -19.32 5.12
CA GLU A 25 -16.93 -20.23 5.92
C GLU A 25 -15.48 -20.28 5.40
N LEU A 26 -15.26 -20.24 4.10
CA LEU A 26 -13.90 -20.20 3.52
C LEU A 26 -13.20 -18.87 3.83
N VAL A 27 -13.90 -17.76 3.83
CA VAL A 27 -13.33 -16.44 4.18
C VAL A 27 -13.02 -16.39 5.68
N GLU A 28 -13.92 -16.86 6.54
CA GLU A 28 -13.68 -16.93 7.98
C GLU A 28 -12.53 -17.89 8.32
N CYS A 29 -12.48 -19.07 7.71
CA CYS A 29 -11.39 -20.03 7.92
C CYS A 29 -10.03 -19.47 7.47
N THR A 30 -9.97 -18.77 6.33
CA THR A 30 -8.71 -18.18 5.85
C THR A 30 -8.26 -17.03 6.75
N THR A 31 -9.19 -16.22 7.24
CA THR A 31 -8.89 -15.10 8.14
C THR A 31 -8.42 -15.60 9.50
N VAL A 32 -9.08 -16.61 10.06
CA VAL A 32 -8.71 -17.24 11.34
C VAL A 32 -7.32 -17.89 11.23
N THR A 33 -7.02 -18.60 10.14
CA THR A 33 -5.72 -19.25 9.95
C THR A 33 -4.58 -18.23 9.86
N ILE A 34 -4.79 -17.10 9.18
CA ILE A 34 -3.76 -16.03 9.09
C ILE A 34 -3.55 -15.39 10.48
N VAL A 35 -4.60 -15.16 11.24
CA VAL A 35 -4.50 -14.57 12.58
C VAL A 35 -3.85 -15.53 13.57
N GLU A 36 -4.16 -16.82 13.49
CA GLU A 36 -3.54 -17.86 14.34
C GLU A 36 -2.06 -18.06 13.98
N GLU A 37 -1.69 -18.02 12.70
CA GLU A 37 -0.30 -18.15 12.25
C GLU A 37 0.54 -16.93 12.70
N CYS A 38 -0.01 -15.72 12.65
CA CYS A 38 0.60 -14.53 13.22
C CYS A 38 0.73 -14.62 14.75
N ALA A 39 -0.29 -15.12 15.44
CA ALA A 39 -0.26 -15.24 16.91
C ALA A 39 0.74 -16.29 17.41
N VAL A 40 0.96 -17.36 16.66
CA VAL A 40 1.91 -18.44 17.02
C VAL A 40 3.38 -18.01 16.77
N LEU A 41 3.63 -17.10 15.84
CA LEU A 41 4.97 -16.59 15.54
C LEU A 41 5.35 -15.35 16.36
N ALA A 42 4.39 -14.68 16.99
CA ALA A 42 4.63 -13.51 17.82
C ALA A 42 5.08 -13.96 19.22
N GLY A 43 6.39 -14.07 19.43
CA GLY A 43 6.96 -13.93 20.77
C GLY A 43 6.53 -12.59 21.39
N PRO A 44 6.83 -12.34 22.69
CA PRO A 44 6.44 -11.08 23.34
C PRO A 44 6.93 -9.90 22.47
N GLU A 45 6.01 -8.97 22.17
CA GLU A 45 6.29 -7.85 21.30
C GLU A 45 7.41 -6.99 21.92
N LYS A 46 8.56 -6.98 21.26
CA LYS A 46 9.72 -6.19 21.70
C LYS A 46 9.63 -4.75 21.19
N PRO A 47 10.25 -3.78 21.85
CA PRO A 47 10.36 -2.41 21.36
C PRO A 47 10.90 -2.36 19.91
N LEU A 48 10.44 -1.40 19.11
CA LEU A 48 10.81 -1.32 17.69
C LEU A 48 12.32 -1.17 17.49
N GLU A 49 12.99 -0.53 18.44
CA GLU A 49 14.46 -0.29 18.44
C GLU A 49 15.28 -1.59 18.52
N GLU A 50 14.69 -2.65 19.05
CA GLU A 50 15.33 -3.97 19.22
C GLU A 50 15.20 -4.87 17.96
N TYR A 51 14.42 -4.45 16.97
CA TYR A 51 14.34 -5.14 15.70
C TYR A 51 15.56 -4.80 14.83
N GLU A 52 16.06 -5.77 14.09
CA GLU A 52 17.07 -5.52 13.08
C GLU A 52 16.50 -4.54 12.03
N LYS A 53 17.39 -3.73 11.46
CA LYS A 53 17.00 -2.71 10.50
C LYS A 53 18.02 -2.55 9.39
N THR A 54 17.51 -2.33 8.20
CA THR A 54 18.32 -2.01 7.02
C THR A 54 18.04 -0.57 6.60
N ALA A 55 19.09 0.20 6.38
CA ALA A 55 19.00 1.59 5.95
C ALA A 55 19.39 1.71 4.47
N TYR A 56 18.59 2.46 3.73
CA TYR A 56 18.77 2.73 2.31
C TYR A 56 18.89 4.24 2.11
N ASP A 57 20.07 4.72 1.71
CA ASP A 57 20.24 6.12 1.31
C ASP A 57 19.54 6.38 -0.02
N ILE A 58 18.84 7.51 -0.09
CA ILE A 58 18.09 7.94 -1.26
C ILE A 58 18.96 8.85 -2.11
N PRO A 59 19.23 8.50 -3.38
CA PRO A 59 19.99 9.35 -4.28
C PRO A 59 19.34 10.71 -4.49
N SER A 60 20.15 11.76 -4.67
CA SER A 60 19.66 13.11 -5.01
C SER A 60 19.19 13.25 -6.46
N SER A 61 19.39 12.20 -7.27
CA SER A 61 18.95 12.17 -8.68
C SER A 61 18.81 10.72 -9.16
N PHE A 62 18.07 10.54 -10.24
CA PHE A 62 17.88 9.26 -10.92
C PHE A 62 17.78 9.46 -12.43
N VAL A 63 17.93 8.37 -13.20
CA VAL A 63 17.74 8.41 -14.66
C VAL A 63 16.32 7.99 -14.97
N SER A 64 15.57 8.87 -15.64
CA SER A 64 14.21 8.57 -16.09
C SER A 64 14.22 7.45 -17.13
N PRO A 65 13.50 6.34 -16.92
CA PRO A 65 13.41 5.26 -17.91
C PRO A 65 12.67 5.68 -19.18
N VAL A 66 11.86 6.75 -19.10
CA VAL A 66 11.06 7.25 -20.23
C VAL A 66 11.89 8.16 -21.12
N SER A 67 12.68 9.09 -20.56
CA SER A 67 13.41 10.11 -21.31
C SER A 67 14.91 9.86 -21.40
N GLY A 68 15.47 8.92 -20.61
CA GLY A 68 16.91 8.70 -20.48
C GLY A 68 17.65 9.86 -19.81
N LYS A 69 16.96 10.89 -19.34
CA LYS A 69 17.57 12.08 -18.73
C LYS A 69 17.74 11.88 -17.23
N THR A 70 18.82 12.45 -16.68
CA THR A 70 18.99 12.58 -15.24
C THR A 70 18.01 13.60 -14.67
N ILE A 71 17.23 13.19 -13.69
CA ILE A 71 16.24 14.02 -13.00
C ILE A 71 16.71 14.20 -11.57
N SER A 72 16.78 15.45 -11.10
CA SER A 72 17.06 15.74 -9.70
C SER A 72 15.86 15.43 -8.82
N TYR A 73 16.06 14.69 -7.75
CA TYR A 73 15.05 14.46 -6.74
C TYR A 73 14.94 15.67 -5.81
N LYS A 74 13.79 16.33 -5.85
CA LYS A 74 13.52 17.58 -5.11
C LYS A 74 12.69 17.37 -3.84
N GLY A 75 12.64 16.13 -3.36
CA GLY A 75 11.95 15.83 -2.10
C GLY A 75 10.46 15.54 -2.23
N GLY A 76 9.97 15.33 -3.44
CA GLY A 76 8.58 14.98 -3.66
C GLY A 76 8.19 13.73 -2.88
N LYS A 77 7.10 13.85 -2.12
CA LYS A 77 6.32 12.77 -1.53
C LYS A 77 4.93 12.91 -2.10
N THR A 78 4.48 11.95 -2.86
CA THR A 78 3.16 12.01 -3.47
C THR A 78 2.17 11.11 -2.74
N ILE A 79 0.95 11.09 -3.24
CA ILE A 79 -0.12 10.23 -2.74
C ILE A 79 -0.39 9.10 -3.74
N GLU A 80 -0.66 7.91 -3.21
CA GLU A 80 -1.13 6.78 -4.00
C GLU A 80 -2.62 6.97 -4.32
N ARG A 81 -2.96 7.02 -5.60
CA ARG A 81 -4.33 7.25 -6.08
C ARG A 81 -5.02 6.00 -6.58
N SER A 82 -4.39 4.84 -6.46
CA SER A 82 -5.02 3.58 -6.82
C SER A 82 -6.20 3.30 -5.88
N ARG A 83 -7.38 3.13 -6.47
CA ARG A 83 -8.63 3.01 -5.69
C ARG A 83 -8.77 1.70 -4.93
N LYS A 84 -7.96 0.68 -5.24
CA LYS A 84 -8.16 -0.66 -4.66
C LYS A 84 -6.84 -1.42 -4.54
N ILE A 85 -6.25 -1.33 -3.38
CA ILE A 85 -5.26 -2.28 -2.93
C ILE A 85 -6.02 -3.36 -2.17
N THR A 86 -6.47 -4.42 -2.85
CA THR A 86 -7.42 -5.40 -2.29
C THR A 86 -6.89 -6.82 -2.29
N TYR A 87 -5.71 -7.08 -2.83
CA TYR A 87 -5.19 -8.43 -2.98
C TYR A 87 -4.08 -8.76 -2.00
N GLY A 88 -4.10 -10.00 -1.51
CA GLY A 88 -3.04 -10.56 -0.68
C GLY A 88 -2.82 -9.76 0.59
N LYS A 89 -1.59 -9.75 1.06
CA LYS A 89 -1.18 -9.08 2.30
C LYS A 89 -1.37 -7.56 2.23
N ALA A 90 -1.10 -6.95 1.07
CA ALA A 90 -1.37 -5.52 0.87
C ALA A 90 -2.86 -5.20 1.04
N GLY A 91 -3.74 -6.00 0.46
CA GLY A 91 -5.19 -5.84 0.63
C GLY A 91 -5.63 -5.94 2.08
N TYR A 92 -5.11 -6.92 2.82
CA TYR A 92 -5.38 -7.07 4.25
C TYR A 92 -4.95 -5.82 5.04
N ILE A 93 -3.69 -5.40 4.92
CA ILE A 93 -3.14 -4.21 5.61
C ILE A 93 -3.97 -2.95 5.31
N ASN A 94 -4.36 -2.75 4.05
CA ASN A 94 -5.19 -1.60 3.68
C ASN A 94 -6.63 -1.70 4.20
N SER A 95 -7.19 -2.91 4.37
CA SER A 95 -8.55 -3.10 4.87
C SER A 95 -8.71 -2.80 6.36
N ILE A 96 -7.65 -2.97 7.15
CA ILE A 96 -7.65 -2.72 8.60
C ILE A 96 -7.14 -1.31 8.96
N ALA A 97 -6.60 -0.57 7.99
CA ALA A 97 -6.16 0.80 8.18
C ALA A 97 -7.33 1.78 8.24
N SER A 98 -7.14 2.89 8.93
CA SER A 98 -8.13 3.97 9.02
C SER A 98 -7.52 5.30 8.58
N PRO A 99 -8.30 6.19 7.92
CA PRO A 99 -7.82 7.51 7.57
C PRO A 99 -7.71 8.40 8.81
N ASP A 100 -6.68 9.23 8.83
CA ASP A 100 -6.59 10.32 9.80
C ASP A 100 -7.47 11.53 9.37
N SER A 101 -7.41 12.63 10.14
CA SER A 101 -8.22 13.83 9.88
C SER A 101 -7.94 14.50 8.52
N ASP A 102 -6.79 14.25 7.91
CA ASP A 102 -6.41 14.76 6.60
C ASP A 102 -6.59 13.74 5.47
N GLY A 103 -7.06 12.52 5.80
CA GLY A 103 -7.34 11.45 4.84
C GLY A 103 -6.15 10.54 4.50
N PHE A 104 -5.07 10.58 5.26
CA PHE A 104 -3.95 9.64 5.12
C PHE A 104 -4.25 8.34 5.86
N MET A 105 -4.09 7.21 5.18
CA MET A 105 -4.32 5.89 5.79
C MET A 105 -3.24 5.58 6.82
N LYS A 106 -3.66 5.09 7.98
CA LYS A 106 -2.78 4.74 9.10
C LYS A 106 -3.16 3.41 9.71
N LEU A 107 -2.13 2.72 10.21
CA LEU A 107 -2.24 1.67 11.22
C LEU A 107 -1.46 2.14 12.45
N ASP A 108 -2.11 2.11 13.61
CA ASP A 108 -1.58 2.68 14.85
C ASP A 108 -1.16 4.15 14.63
N ASP A 109 0.08 4.49 14.95
CA ASP A 109 0.66 5.81 14.75
C ASP A 109 1.42 5.98 13.41
N ARG A 110 1.36 4.96 12.51
CA ARG A 110 2.18 4.90 11.28
C ARG A 110 1.35 5.09 10.03
N TYR A 111 1.88 5.84 9.08
CA TYR A 111 1.26 6.06 7.77
C TYR A 111 1.49 4.86 6.84
N LEU A 112 0.49 4.50 6.05
CA LEU A 112 0.67 3.54 4.98
C LEU A 112 1.32 4.20 3.76
N VAL A 113 2.35 3.55 3.22
CA VAL A 113 3.06 4.02 2.02
C VAL A 113 3.24 2.90 1.00
N ALA A 114 3.22 3.28 -0.27
CA ALA A 114 3.66 2.46 -1.38
C ALA A 114 5.10 2.85 -1.76
N VAL A 115 5.97 1.84 -1.93
CA VAL A 115 7.39 2.02 -2.25
C VAL A 115 7.86 1.01 -3.29
N GLY A 116 8.96 1.28 -3.96
CA GLY A 116 9.56 0.38 -4.94
C GLY A 116 10.26 -0.83 -4.32
N SER A 117 10.59 -1.83 -5.14
CA SER A 117 11.19 -3.10 -4.71
C SER A 117 12.63 -2.96 -4.21
N ARG A 118 13.33 -1.84 -4.45
CA ARG A 118 14.67 -1.56 -3.91
C ARG A 118 14.77 -1.79 -2.42
N PHE A 119 13.73 -1.46 -1.67
CA PHE A 119 13.77 -1.49 -0.21
C PHE A 119 13.60 -2.90 0.37
N ASN A 120 13.40 -3.91 -0.48
CA ASN A 120 13.24 -5.32 -0.08
C ASN A 120 12.25 -5.49 1.08
N ALA A 121 11.20 -4.66 1.07
CA ALA A 121 10.14 -4.67 2.07
C ALA A 121 8.90 -5.40 1.54
N GLN A 122 8.04 -5.84 2.45
CA GLN A 122 6.78 -6.49 2.15
C GLN A 122 5.61 -5.73 2.80
N PRO A 123 4.38 -5.84 2.28
CA PRO A 123 3.22 -5.22 2.92
C PRO A 123 3.09 -5.60 4.39
N GLY A 124 2.84 -4.61 5.24
CA GLY A 124 2.83 -4.72 6.69
C GLY A 124 4.18 -4.46 7.36
N GLN A 125 5.26 -4.38 6.62
CA GLN A 125 6.58 -4.15 7.21
C GLN A 125 6.76 -2.71 7.68
N TYR A 126 7.32 -2.56 8.89
CA TYR A 126 7.58 -1.25 9.49
C TYR A 126 8.75 -0.57 8.80
N MET A 127 8.61 0.72 8.56
CA MET A 127 9.65 1.53 7.94
C MET A 127 9.57 2.99 8.39
N ASP A 128 10.69 3.71 8.31
CA ASP A 128 10.76 5.13 8.58
C ASP A 128 11.33 5.88 7.38
N LEU A 129 10.71 7.00 7.02
CA LEU A 129 11.25 7.94 6.05
C LEU A 129 11.96 9.06 6.81
N ILE A 130 13.28 9.17 6.62
CA ILE A 130 14.09 10.19 7.26
C ILE A 130 14.28 11.34 6.28
N LEU A 131 13.82 12.54 6.67
CA LEU A 131 13.94 13.74 5.87
C LEU A 131 15.27 14.44 6.10
N GLN A 132 15.70 15.26 5.13
CA GLN A 132 16.94 16.04 5.21
C GLN A 132 17.00 16.99 6.41
N ASN A 133 15.85 17.47 6.86
CA ASN A 133 15.74 18.34 8.06
C ASN A 133 15.66 17.57 9.39
N GLY A 134 15.91 16.25 9.36
CA GLY A 134 15.89 15.38 10.54
C GLY A 134 14.52 14.88 10.98
N VAL A 135 13.45 15.29 10.33
CA VAL A 135 12.10 14.76 10.62
C VAL A 135 12.04 13.28 10.21
N VAL A 136 11.47 12.47 11.09
CA VAL A 136 11.20 11.05 10.84
C VAL A 136 9.70 10.88 10.64
N ILE A 137 9.31 10.34 9.49
CA ILE A 137 7.93 9.96 9.21
C ILE A 137 7.82 8.45 9.40
N LYS A 138 7.09 8.05 10.43
CA LYS A 138 6.84 6.66 10.77
C LYS A 138 5.85 6.06 9.77
N CYS A 139 6.22 4.97 9.10
CA CYS A 139 5.43 4.32 8.08
C CYS A 139 5.31 2.81 8.28
N ILE A 140 4.33 2.23 7.60
CA ILE A 140 4.19 0.82 7.32
C ILE A 140 4.05 0.68 5.81
N MET A 141 4.72 -0.30 5.21
CA MET A 141 4.53 -0.59 3.80
C MET A 141 3.10 -1.11 3.56
N GLY A 142 2.33 -0.38 2.80
CA GLY A 142 0.95 -0.73 2.45
C GLY A 142 0.83 -1.32 1.04
N ASP A 143 1.79 -1.04 0.15
CA ASP A 143 1.78 -1.53 -1.22
C ASP A 143 3.19 -1.55 -1.83
N LEU A 144 3.40 -2.47 -2.79
CA LEU A 144 4.63 -2.57 -3.58
C LEU A 144 4.38 -1.99 -4.97
N LYS A 145 5.14 -0.96 -5.33
CA LYS A 145 5.13 -0.43 -6.70
C LYS A 145 5.70 -1.44 -7.68
N ALA A 146 5.02 -1.62 -8.80
CA ALA A 146 5.52 -2.46 -9.88
C ALA A 146 6.82 -1.87 -10.45
N ASP A 147 7.81 -2.70 -10.72
CA ASP A 147 9.12 -2.27 -11.23
C ASP A 147 9.00 -1.51 -12.57
N ILE A 148 7.97 -1.82 -13.37
CA ILE A 148 7.68 -1.10 -14.61
C ILE A 148 7.27 0.36 -14.39
N ASP A 149 6.81 0.71 -13.20
CA ASP A 149 6.40 2.06 -12.81
C ASP A 149 7.51 2.84 -12.09
N THR A 150 8.70 2.24 -11.96
CA THR A 150 9.85 2.82 -11.26
C THR A 150 11.05 3.02 -12.19
N ASP A 151 12.07 3.74 -11.69
CA ASP A 151 13.35 3.85 -12.38
C ASP A 151 14.13 2.52 -12.37
N THR A 152 15.25 2.46 -13.07
CA THR A 152 16.06 1.24 -13.19
C THR A 152 16.62 0.73 -11.85
N THR A 153 16.57 1.52 -10.80
CA THR A 153 16.97 1.14 -9.44
C THR A 153 15.80 0.74 -8.57
N ASN A 154 14.56 0.78 -9.09
CA ASN A 154 13.32 0.54 -8.38
C ASN A 154 13.14 1.40 -7.12
N THR A 155 13.71 2.61 -7.14
CA THR A 155 13.66 3.58 -6.04
C THR A 155 12.60 4.64 -6.26
N PHE A 156 12.55 5.23 -7.46
CA PHE A 156 11.69 6.37 -7.79
C PHE A 156 10.61 5.99 -8.77
N THR A 157 9.37 6.39 -8.48
CA THR A 157 8.32 6.31 -9.47
C THR A 157 8.61 7.31 -10.60
N TYR A 158 8.57 6.85 -11.87
CA TYR A 158 8.97 7.70 -12.99
C TYR A 158 7.96 8.82 -13.29
N ARG A 159 6.69 8.65 -12.91
CA ARG A 159 5.64 9.66 -13.15
C ARG A 159 5.66 10.78 -12.11
N SER A 160 5.78 10.44 -10.85
CA SER A 160 5.74 11.39 -9.74
C SER A 160 7.12 11.79 -9.23
N CYS A 161 8.19 11.14 -9.73
CA CYS A 161 9.58 11.40 -9.36
C CYS A 161 9.80 11.38 -7.84
N CYS A 162 9.17 10.44 -7.15
CA CYS A 162 9.25 10.30 -5.69
C CYS A 162 9.60 8.86 -5.29
N CYS A 163 10.20 8.68 -4.12
CA CYS A 163 10.56 7.38 -3.58
C CYS A 163 9.48 6.76 -2.67
N SER A 164 8.41 7.51 -2.38
CA SER A 164 7.30 7.06 -1.55
C SER A 164 6.01 7.73 -1.98
N GLU A 165 4.91 6.99 -1.94
CA GLU A 165 3.56 7.46 -2.20
C GLU A 165 2.68 7.12 -1.01
N PHE A 166 2.08 8.12 -0.37
CA PHE A 166 1.22 7.90 0.79
C PHE A 166 -0.15 7.38 0.36
N ILE A 167 -0.59 6.30 0.98
CA ILE A 167 -1.91 5.73 0.74
C ILE A 167 -2.96 6.60 1.44
N ILE A 168 -4.02 6.91 0.71
CA ILE A 168 -5.06 7.84 1.13
C ILE A 168 -6.45 7.21 1.03
N ASP A 169 -7.40 7.77 1.78
CA ASP A 169 -8.82 7.59 1.52
C ASP A 169 -9.32 8.72 0.61
N ASP A 170 -9.78 8.38 -0.58
CA ASP A 170 -10.22 9.33 -1.62
C ASP A 170 -11.46 10.15 -1.23
N LYS A 171 -12.18 9.74 -0.18
CA LYS A 171 -13.38 10.44 0.32
C LYS A 171 -13.05 11.52 1.36
N THR A 172 -11.98 11.33 2.12
CA THR A 172 -11.65 12.19 3.26
C THR A 172 -10.36 12.97 3.06
N ILE A 173 -9.56 12.66 2.04
CA ILE A 173 -8.30 13.36 1.76
C ILE A 173 -8.52 14.87 1.55
N ARG A 174 -7.70 15.69 2.16
CA ARG A 174 -7.70 17.13 1.96
C ARG A 174 -7.57 17.49 0.49
N LYS A 175 -8.45 18.37 0.02
CA LYS A 175 -8.57 18.76 -1.38
C LYS A 175 -7.27 19.32 -1.97
N ASP A 176 -6.57 20.18 -1.23
CA ASP A 176 -5.29 20.78 -1.67
C ASP A 176 -4.18 19.74 -1.85
N ILE A 177 -4.15 18.71 -0.99
CA ILE A 177 -3.20 17.59 -1.09
C ILE A 177 -3.54 16.73 -2.32
N TYR A 178 -4.82 16.41 -2.50
CA TYR A 178 -5.28 15.57 -3.62
C TYR A 178 -5.02 16.23 -4.97
N GLU A 179 -5.39 17.51 -5.11
CA GLU A 179 -5.22 18.25 -6.36
C GLU A 179 -3.76 18.42 -6.77
N ARG A 180 -2.88 18.69 -5.81
CA ARG A 180 -1.45 18.88 -6.07
C ARG A 180 -0.66 17.58 -6.09
N GLY A 181 -1.22 16.47 -5.57
CA GLY A 181 -0.53 15.21 -5.42
C GLY A 181 0.71 15.31 -4.51
N ASN A 182 0.69 16.22 -3.54
CA ASN A 182 1.83 16.51 -2.70
C ASN A 182 1.54 16.25 -1.22
N ALA A 183 2.03 15.13 -0.70
CA ALA A 183 1.87 14.76 0.70
C ALA A 183 2.61 15.71 1.67
N SER A 184 3.62 16.46 1.21
CA SER A 184 4.34 17.43 2.04
C SER A 184 3.45 18.57 2.54
N LEU A 185 2.30 18.81 1.90
CA LEU A 185 1.33 19.81 2.36
C LEU A 185 0.65 19.43 3.68
N LYS A 186 0.82 18.20 4.16
CA LYS A 186 0.27 17.78 5.45
C LYS A 186 0.85 18.58 6.61
N TYR A 187 2.17 18.70 6.64
CA TYR A 187 2.90 19.44 7.66
C TYR A 187 4.02 20.26 7.03
N PHE A 188 4.21 21.48 7.50
CA PHE A 188 5.32 22.33 7.05
C PHE A 188 6.69 21.62 7.21
N SER A 189 6.87 20.84 8.28
CA SER A 189 8.10 20.07 8.54
C SER A 189 8.34 18.93 7.53
N TRP A 190 7.34 18.57 6.72
CA TRP A 190 7.50 17.56 5.67
C TRP A 190 8.03 18.12 4.35
N ASP A 191 8.19 19.43 4.25
CA ASP A 191 8.72 20.08 3.05
C ASP A 191 10.26 19.99 2.99
N ALA A 192 10.76 18.75 2.97
CA ALA A 192 12.17 18.42 2.82
C ALA A 192 12.31 17.06 2.11
N PRO A 193 13.42 16.81 1.38
CA PRO A 193 13.67 15.52 0.73
C PRO A 193 13.74 14.36 1.73
N VAL A 194 13.25 13.18 1.30
CA VAL A 194 13.60 11.93 1.97
C VAL A 194 15.06 11.62 1.60
N VAL A 195 15.94 11.51 2.57
CA VAL A 195 17.36 11.21 2.34
C VAL A 195 17.71 9.78 2.72
N ARG A 196 16.84 9.12 3.50
CA ARG A 196 17.05 7.72 3.92
C ARG A 196 15.71 7.05 4.21
N VAL A 197 15.60 5.78 3.84
CA VAL A 197 14.53 4.87 4.27
C VAL A 197 15.14 3.83 5.18
N VAL A 198 14.55 3.62 6.34
CA VAL A 198 14.91 2.54 7.28
C VAL A 198 13.79 1.52 7.26
N VAL A 199 14.12 0.26 7.02
CA VAL A 199 13.18 -0.87 7.05
C VAL A 199 13.52 -1.73 8.25
N TYR A 200 12.53 -2.03 9.07
CA TYR A 200 12.69 -2.86 10.26
C TYR A 200 12.29 -4.30 9.97
N ASP A 201 12.96 -5.26 10.57
CA ASP A 201 12.54 -6.66 10.52
C ASP A 201 11.37 -6.91 11.48
N LYS A 202 10.36 -6.07 11.34
CA LYS A 202 9.06 -6.14 12.01
C LYS A 202 7.94 -6.02 10.99
N VAL A 203 7.01 -6.94 11.05
CA VAL A 203 5.83 -6.96 10.20
C VAL A 203 4.59 -6.82 11.07
N TYR A 204 3.63 -6.04 10.65
CA TYR A 204 2.32 -5.93 11.28
C TYR A 204 1.58 -7.28 11.14
N CYS A 205 1.12 -7.81 12.24
CA CYS A 205 0.36 -9.06 12.33
C CYS A 205 -1.09 -8.80 12.73
#